data_cc7dba016bbd33644604bb8bae249c90
#
_entry.id   cc7dba016bbd33644604bb8bae249c90
#
_cell.length_a   1.000
_cell.length_b   1.000
_cell.length_c   1.000
_cell.angle_alpha   90.00
_cell.angle_beta   90.00
_cell.angle_gamma   90.00
#
_symmetry.space_group_name_H-M   'P 1'
#
loop_
_entity.id
_entity.type
_entity.pdbx_description
1 polymer ?
#
loop_
_entity_poly.entity_id
_entity_poly.type
_entity_poly.pdbx_seq_one_letter_code
_entity_poly.pdbx_strand_id
1 'polypeptide(L)'
;MAYRSGGPKVLVIVLAGGEGKRLMPLTADRAKPAVPFGGIYRLIDFALSNVVNSGYLKIVVLTQYKSHSLDRHVTRTWRMSTMLGNYVAPIPAQQRIDKSWYQGSADAIFQSFNTITDEKPDIVVVVGADHVYRMDFSQMVEQHVETGAGVTVAAIRQPIETADQFGVIDVVPDDPMKIRAFLEKPTDPDGLPDSPGEILASMGNYVFDADVLMETVRADATLDGSKHDMGGDIVPALVAQGAAYTYDFKNNVIPGGTERDMGYWRDVGSMDSYYDAHMDLVSIHPVFNLYNFDW
;
A
#
# COMPACT_ATOMS: atom_id res chain seq x y z
N MET A 1 -4.47 16.55 17.53
CA MET A 1 -4.31 15.08 17.56
C MET A 1 -3.43 14.73 18.75
N ALA A 2 -3.94 14.04 19.76
CA ALA A 2 -3.16 13.61 20.90
C ALA A 2 -2.37 12.35 20.50
N TYR A 3 -1.06 12.39 20.61
CA TYR A 3 -0.23 11.17 20.61
C TYR A 3 -0.81 10.20 21.64
N ARG A 4 -1.33 9.06 21.22
CA ARG A 4 -1.65 7.96 22.13
C ARG A 4 -0.33 7.46 22.73
N SER A 5 0.01 7.94 23.91
CA SER A 5 1.13 7.41 24.69
C SER A 5 0.77 5.98 25.10
N GLY A 6 1.34 4.97 24.41
CA GLY A 6 1.16 3.56 24.71
C GLY A 6 0.76 2.66 23.53
N GLY A 7 0.59 3.18 22.31
CA GLY A 7 0.37 2.38 21.11
C GLY A 7 1.69 1.83 20.51
N PRO A 8 1.62 0.85 19.57
CA PRO A 8 2.79 0.29 18.92
C PRO A 8 3.56 1.37 18.14
N LYS A 9 4.87 1.23 18.06
CA LYS A 9 5.70 2.06 17.18
C LYS A 9 5.50 1.61 15.73
N VAL A 10 5.03 2.49 14.88
CA VAL A 10 4.77 2.20 13.48
C VAL A 10 5.78 2.91 12.59
N LEU A 11 6.41 2.16 11.69
CA LEU A 11 7.16 2.66 10.55
C LEU A 11 6.35 2.41 9.28
N VAL A 12 6.25 3.41 8.42
CA VAL A 12 5.61 3.25 7.12
C VAL A 12 6.64 3.20 6.01
N ILE A 13 6.51 2.21 5.15
CA ILE A 13 7.31 2.05 3.92
C ILE A 13 6.39 2.24 2.72
N VAL A 14 6.67 3.27 1.93
CA VAL A 14 5.96 3.55 0.68
C VAL A 14 6.78 3.00 -0.49
N LEU A 15 6.23 2.04 -1.22
CA LEU A 15 6.87 1.42 -2.38
C LEU A 15 6.62 2.26 -3.63
N ALA A 16 7.67 2.93 -4.12
CA ALA A 16 7.59 3.90 -5.21
C ALA A 16 8.58 3.60 -6.35
N GLY A 17 8.99 2.34 -6.52
CA GLY A 17 10.04 1.91 -7.46
C GLY A 17 9.56 1.53 -8.86
N GLY A 18 8.25 1.45 -9.12
CA GLY A 18 7.68 0.94 -10.37
C GLY A 18 7.98 1.80 -11.61
N GLU A 19 8.27 1.16 -12.74
CA GLU A 19 8.61 1.82 -14.02
C GLU A 19 7.43 2.56 -14.66
N GLY A 20 6.19 2.07 -14.47
CA GLY A 20 4.97 2.70 -14.95
C GLY A 20 4.79 2.68 -16.49
N LYS A 21 5.29 1.66 -17.19
CA LYS A 21 5.26 1.56 -18.67
C LYS A 21 3.88 1.79 -19.28
N ARG A 22 2.82 1.30 -18.62
CA ARG A 22 1.43 1.40 -19.11
C ARG A 22 0.87 2.83 -19.10
N LEU A 23 1.53 3.77 -18.39
CA LEU A 23 1.16 5.19 -18.35
C LEU A 23 2.00 6.06 -19.30
N MET A 24 2.72 5.48 -20.25
CA MET A 24 3.38 6.26 -21.29
C MET A 24 2.34 7.08 -22.09
N PRO A 25 2.61 8.37 -22.45
CA PRO A 25 3.90 9.08 -22.27
C PRO A 25 4.08 9.81 -20.93
N LEU A 26 3.14 9.76 -19.97
CA LEU A 26 3.23 10.50 -18.71
C LEU A 26 4.44 10.10 -17.86
N THR A 27 4.91 8.87 -18.03
CA THR A 27 6.07 8.30 -17.33
C THR A 27 7.36 8.31 -18.16
N ALA A 28 7.37 9.06 -19.29
CA ALA A 28 8.57 9.14 -20.13
C ALA A 28 9.81 9.64 -19.37
N ASP A 29 9.63 10.64 -18.50
CA ASP A 29 10.71 11.31 -17.78
C ASP A 29 10.58 11.28 -16.24
N ARG A 30 9.62 10.50 -15.72
CA ARG A 30 9.32 10.43 -14.27
C ARG A 30 8.80 9.09 -13.84
N ALA A 31 8.96 8.75 -12.56
CA ALA A 31 8.33 7.60 -11.94
C ALA A 31 6.79 7.75 -11.91
N LYS A 32 6.03 6.63 -11.97
CA LYS A 32 4.56 6.63 -11.91
C LYS A 32 4.03 7.42 -10.68
N PRO A 33 4.55 7.26 -9.46
CA PRO A 33 4.10 8.03 -8.30
C PRO A 33 4.26 9.55 -8.42
N ALA A 34 5.15 10.02 -9.31
CA ALA A 34 5.37 11.44 -9.58
C ALA A 34 4.47 12.03 -10.67
N VAL A 35 3.57 11.24 -11.25
CA VAL A 35 2.61 11.73 -12.26
C VAL A 35 1.64 12.72 -11.60
N PRO A 36 1.42 13.93 -12.20
CA PRO A 36 0.47 14.90 -11.69
C PRO A 36 -0.95 14.34 -11.65
N PHE A 37 -1.72 14.67 -10.61
CA PHE A 37 -3.09 14.25 -10.45
C PHE A 37 -3.92 15.36 -9.77
N GLY A 38 -5.17 15.55 -10.20
CA GLY A 38 -6.08 16.51 -9.58
C GLY A 38 -5.58 17.96 -9.57
N GLY A 39 -4.75 18.35 -10.52
CA GLY A 39 -4.20 19.70 -10.70
C GLY A 39 -2.87 19.92 -9.93
N ILE A 40 -2.91 19.93 -8.61
CA ILE A 40 -1.74 20.31 -7.77
C ILE A 40 -1.02 19.11 -7.12
N TYR A 41 -1.66 17.94 -7.09
CA TYR A 41 -1.15 16.74 -6.43
C TYR A 41 -0.32 15.87 -7.39
N ARG A 42 0.31 14.87 -6.83
CA ARG A 42 0.90 13.72 -7.52
C ARG A 42 0.28 12.43 -6.97
N LEU A 43 0.36 11.33 -7.69
CA LEU A 43 -0.24 10.06 -7.24
C LEU A 43 0.23 9.66 -5.84
N ILE A 44 1.51 9.84 -5.52
CA ILE A 44 2.04 9.52 -4.19
C ILE A 44 1.39 10.33 -3.05
N ASP A 45 0.87 11.53 -3.33
CA ASP A 45 0.31 12.38 -2.28
C ASP A 45 -0.92 11.75 -1.62
N PHE A 46 -1.65 10.88 -2.32
CA PHE A 46 -2.78 10.13 -1.73
C PHE A 46 -2.31 9.15 -0.67
N ALA A 47 -1.30 8.33 -0.99
CA ALA A 47 -0.73 7.39 -0.02
C ALA A 47 -0.13 8.12 1.19
N LEU A 48 0.68 9.16 0.95
CA LEU A 48 1.30 9.95 2.02
C LEU A 48 0.26 10.68 2.89
N SER A 49 -0.79 11.26 2.26
CA SER A 49 -1.90 11.91 2.98
C SER A 49 -2.61 10.95 3.92
N ASN A 50 -2.99 9.78 3.42
CA ASN A 50 -3.66 8.75 4.22
C ASN A 50 -2.82 8.35 5.44
N VAL A 51 -1.54 8.08 5.23
CA VAL A 51 -0.61 7.68 6.29
C VAL A 51 -0.43 8.77 7.34
N VAL A 52 -0.23 10.02 6.91
CA VAL A 52 -0.06 11.17 7.80
C VAL A 52 -1.32 11.46 8.60
N ASN A 53 -2.49 11.42 7.95
CA ASN A 53 -3.79 11.65 8.59
C ASN A 53 -4.14 10.52 9.57
N SER A 54 -3.69 9.30 9.32
CA SER A 54 -3.78 8.17 10.27
C SER A 54 -2.86 8.35 11.51
N GLY A 55 -2.03 9.41 11.55
CA GLY A 55 -1.13 9.71 12.66
C GLY A 55 0.25 9.07 12.59
N TYR A 56 0.59 8.42 11.48
CA TYR A 56 1.89 7.78 11.28
C TYR A 56 2.85 8.75 10.57
N LEU A 57 3.85 9.24 11.31
CA LEU A 57 4.70 10.35 10.87
C LEU A 57 6.17 9.94 10.65
N LYS A 58 6.49 8.65 10.73
CA LYS A 58 7.78 8.10 10.36
C LYS A 58 7.62 7.32 9.05
N ILE A 59 7.97 7.95 7.95
CA ILE A 59 7.66 7.45 6.61
C ILE A 59 8.93 7.39 5.76
N VAL A 60 9.16 6.24 5.15
CA VAL A 60 10.23 5.99 4.19
C VAL A 60 9.63 5.74 2.82
N VAL A 61 10.13 6.42 1.80
CA VAL A 61 9.69 6.23 0.41
C VAL A 61 10.82 5.55 -0.36
N LEU A 62 10.65 4.26 -0.68
CA LEU A 62 11.64 3.50 -1.45
C LEU A 62 11.50 3.81 -2.94
N THR A 63 12.51 4.48 -3.51
CA THR A 63 12.48 4.93 -4.90
C THR A 63 13.57 4.26 -5.73
N GLN A 64 13.31 4.06 -7.02
CA GLN A 64 14.27 3.44 -7.93
C GLN A 64 14.25 4.10 -9.30
N TYR A 65 13.20 3.89 -10.06
CA TYR A 65 13.11 4.26 -11.46
C TYR A 65 12.77 5.73 -11.64
N LYS A 66 13.61 6.50 -12.39
CA LYS A 66 13.39 7.93 -12.70
C LYS A 66 12.95 8.77 -11.49
N SER A 67 13.59 8.55 -10.33
CA SER A 67 13.11 9.05 -9.04
C SER A 67 13.32 10.56 -8.83
N HIS A 68 14.21 11.22 -9.60
CA HIS A 68 14.61 12.60 -9.34
C HIS A 68 13.44 13.57 -9.08
N SER A 69 12.40 13.53 -9.93
CA SER A 69 11.24 14.43 -9.77
C SER A 69 10.35 14.02 -8.59
N LEU A 70 10.34 12.74 -8.22
CA LEU A 70 9.63 12.19 -7.07
C LEU A 70 10.34 12.60 -5.77
N ASP A 71 11.64 12.35 -5.68
CA ASP A 71 12.46 12.69 -4.50
C ASP A 71 12.40 14.18 -4.19
N ARG A 72 12.50 15.01 -5.25
CA ARG A 72 12.34 16.46 -5.16
C ARG A 72 10.96 16.88 -4.65
N HIS A 73 9.88 16.22 -5.12
CA HIS A 73 8.51 16.51 -4.67
C HIS A 73 8.34 16.14 -3.21
N VAL A 74 8.69 14.92 -2.82
CA VAL A 74 8.58 14.44 -1.43
C VAL A 74 9.35 15.37 -0.49
N THR A 75 10.61 15.66 -0.79
CA THR A 75 11.47 16.50 0.06
C THR A 75 10.96 17.93 0.23
N ARG A 76 10.28 18.48 -0.78
CA ARG A 76 9.80 19.88 -0.75
C ARG A 76 8.39 20.01 -0.17
N THR A 77 7.53 19.06 -0.44
CA THR A 77 6.10 19.12 -0.10
C THR A 77 5.83 18.51 1.28
N TRP A 78 6.45 17.37 1.59
CA TRP A 78 6.18 16.59 2.80
C TRP A 78 7.21 16.87 3.90
N ARG A 79 7.28 18.13 4.33
CA ARG A 79 8.19 18.55 5.41
C ARG A 79 7.55 18.31 6.76
N MET A 80 8.18 17.44 7.55
CA MET A 80 7.76 17.13 8.91
C MET A 80 8.66 17.84 9.93
N SER A 81 8.19 17.94 11.18
CA SER A 81 8.97 18.48 12.28
C SER A 81 10.02 17.48 12.75
N THR A 82 11.26 17.67 12.35
CA THR A 82 12.40 16.84 12.76
C THR A 82 12.69 16.91 14.26
N MET A 83 12.32 18.01 14.93
CA MET A 83 12.44 18.13 16.39
C MET A 83 11.56 17.13 17.14
N LEU A 84 10.47 16.67 16.53
CA LEU A 84 9.59 15.63 17.08
C LEU A 84 9.95 14.22 16.59
N GLY A 85 11.05 14.07 15.86
CA GLY A 85 11.47 12.79 15.29
C GLY A 85 10.60 12.32 14.13
N ASN A 86 9.83 13.22 13.52
CA ASN A 86 8.96 12.92 12.38
C ASN A 86 9.67 13.21 11.06
N TYR A 87 9.45 12.37 10.05
CA TYR A 87 10.03 12.56 8.73
C TYR A 87 9.27 11.84 7.62
N VAL A 88 9.41 12.35 6.39
CA VAL A 88 9.13 11.64 5.15
C VAL A 88 10.42 11.65 4.34
N ALA A 89 11.10 10.51 4.25
CA ALA A 89 12.42 10.40 3.68
C ALA A 89 12.42 9.53 2.41
N PRO A 90 12.73 10.08 1.22
CA PRO A 90 12.98 9.25 0.05
C PRO A 90 14.33 8.54 0.20
N ILE A 91 14.34 7.23 -0.03
CA ILE A 91 15.53 6.38 -0.04
C ILE A 91 15.63 5.75 -1.43
N PRO A 92 16.53 6.23 -2.27
CA PRO A 92 16.78 5.63 -3.57
C PRO A 92 17.52 4.29 -3.42
N ALA A 93 17.32 3.39 -4.38
CA ALA A 93 18.06 2.13 -4.46
C ALA A 93 19.56 2.36 -4.43
N GLN A 94 20.29 1.65 -3.57
CA GLN A 94 21.68 1.94 -3.23
C GLN A 94 22.67 0.80 -3.50
N GLN A 95 22.30 -0.29 -4.15
CA GLN A 95 23.21 -1.42 -4.40
C GLN A 95 24.05 -1.81 -3.14
N ARG A 96 23.42 -1.91 -1.96
CA ARG A 96 24.15 -2.10 -0.69
C ARG A 96 24.59 -3.54 -0.46
N ILE A 97 23.87 -4.50 -1.01
CA ILE A 97 24.10 -5.93 -0.79
C ILE A 97 24.92 -6.51 -1.94
N ASP A 98 24.54 -6.15 -3.17
CA ASP A 98 25.23 -6.54 -4.39
C ASP A 98 25.21 -5.39 -5.44
N LYS A 99 25.52 -5.70 -6.70
CA LYS A 99 25.49 -4.73 -7.80
C LYS A 99 24.12 -4.62 -8.48
N SER A 100 23.10 -5.32 -7.96
CA SER A 100 21.76 -5.30 -8.54
C SER A 100 20.92 -4.12 -8.01
N TRP A 101 19.98 -3.70 -8.82
CA TRP A 101 18.88 -2.85 -8.41
C TRP A 101 17.80 -3.72 -7.74
N TYR A 102 16.79 -3.10 -7.13
CA TYR A 102 15.67 -3.86 -6.56
C TYR A 102 15.06 -4.81 -7.59
N GLN A 103 15.04 -6.09 -7.28
CA GLN A 103 14.52 -7.13 -8.15
C GLN A 103 12.99 -7.31 -7.99
N GLY A 104 12.44 -6.84 -6.85
CA GLY A 104 11.03 -6.87 -6.54
C GLY A 104 10.72 -5.98 -5.35
N SER A 105 9.46 -5.94 -4.95
CA SER A 105 8.98 -5.12 -3.82
C SER A 105 9.51 -5.60 -2.47
N ALA A 106 9.67 -6.91 -2.28
CA ALA A 106 10.27 -7.50 -1.09
C ALA A 106 11.78 -7.28 -1.04
N ASP A 107 12.47 -7.35 -2.18
CA ASP A 107 13.91 -7.05 -2.25
C ASP A 107 14.19 -5.59 -1.92
N ALA A 108 13.32 -4.65 -2.31
CA ALA A 108 13.45 -3.25 -1.91
C ALA A 108 13.42 -3.08 -0.38
N ILE A 109 12.57 -3.83 0.31
CA ILE A 109 12.51 -3.84 1.77
C ILE A 109 13.76 -4.51 2.34
N PHE A 110 14.21 -5.64 1.78
CA PHE A 110 15.41 -6.34 2.20
C PHE A 110 16.65 -5.44 2.15
N GLN A 111 16.86 -4.75 1.05
CA GLN A 111 17.99 -3.82 0.88
C GLN A 111 17.87 -2.59 1.81
N SER A 112 16.71 -2.34 2.41
CA SER A 112 16.42 -1.23 3.33
C SER A 112 16.31 -1.66 4.80
N PHE A 113 16.72 -2.87 5.17
CA PHE A 113 16.60 -3.40 6.54
C PHE A 113 17.28 -2.56 7.60
N ASN A 114 18.36 -1.86 7.26
CA ASN A 114 18.99 -0.92 8.19
C ASN A 114 18.02 0.14 8.71
N THR A 115 17.12 0.64 7.87
CA THR A 115 16.13 1.64 8.27
C THR A 115 15.15 1.05 9.29
N ILE A 116 14.68 -0.19 9.09
CA ILE A 116 13.81 -0.88 10.05
C ILE A 116 14.57 -1.14 11.35
N THR A 117 15.82 -1.60 11.25
CA THR A 117 16.67 -1.88 12.41
C THR A 117 16.99 -0.64 13.25
N ASP A 118 17.23 0.51 12.59
CA ASP A 118 17.54 1.78 13.26
C ASP A 118 16.30 2.36 13.97
N GLU A 119 15.12 2.27 13.33
CA GLU A 119 13.87 2.78 13.90
C GLU A 119 13.25 1.88 14.95
N LYS A 120 13.51 0.57 14.91
CA LYS A 120 12.98 -0.45 15.82
C LYS A 120 11.46 -0.32 16.01
N PRO A 121 10.68 -0.40 14.94
CA PRO A 121 9.23 -0.39 15.02
C PRO A 121 8.71 -1.72 15.57
N ASP A 122 7.53 -1.69 16.17
CA ASP A 122 6.76 -2.90 16.48
C ASP A 122 6.01 -3.38 15.24
N ILE A 123 5.52 -2.42 14.43
CA ILE A 123 4.70 -2.66 13.23
C ILE A 123 5.30 -1.91 12.03
N VAL A 124 5.28 -2.56 10.87
CA VAL A 124 5.62 -1.96 9.58
C VAL A 124 4.38 -1.94 8.69
N VAL A 125 3.98 -0.74 8.27
CA VAL A 125 2.92 -0.56 7.26
C VAL A 125 3.58 -0.39 5.90
N VAL A 126 3.23 -1.24 4.94
CA VAL A 126 3.77 -1.19 3.56
C VAL A 126 2.65 -0.77 2.63
N VAL A 127 2.84 0.31 1.87
CA VAL A 127 1.82 0.85 0.98
C VAL A 127 2.36 1.09 -0.43
N GLY A 128 1.50 0.89 -1.43
CA GLY A 128 1.76 1.29 -2.81
C GLY A 128 1.62 2.80 -3.00
N ALA A 129 2.42 3.38 -3.89
CA ALA A 129 2.47 4.83 -4.12
C ALA A 129 1.67 5.32 -5.34
N ASP A 130 0.82 4.48 -5.93
CA ASP A 130 0.28 4.67 -7.27
C ASP A 130 -1.24 4.50 -7.40
N HIS A 131 -1.93 4.44 -6.26
CA HIS A 131 -3.39 4.36 -6.16
C HIS A 131 -4.01 5.67 -5.68
N VAL A 132 -5.24 5.94 -6.12
CA VAL A 132 -6.04 7.08 -5.66
C VAL A 132 -7.16 6.55 -4.76
N TYR A 133 -7.08 6.86 -3.47
CA TYR A 133 -8.02 6.39 -2.45
C TYR A 133 -7.90 7.23 -1.17
N ARG A 134 -8.82 7.03 -0.25
CA ARG A 134 -8.78 7.63 1.08
C ARG A 134 -8.97 6.53 2.12
N MET A 135 -8.04 6.40 3.05
CA MET A 135 -8.02 5.32 4.04
C MET A 135 -7.39 5.79 5.35
N ASP A 136 -8.04 5.49 6.45
CA ASP A 136 -7.46 5.56 7.79
C ASP A 136 -6.77 4.22 8.12
N PHE A 137 -5.46 4.22 8.04
CA PHE A 137 -4.65 3.05 8.35
C PHE A 137 -4.63 2.68 9.84
N SER A 138 -5.04 3.60 10.74
CA SER A 138 -5.09 3.28 12.17
C SER A 138 -6.09 2.18 12.47
N GLN A 139 -7.21 2.12 11.75
CA GLN A 139 -8.23 1.08 11.90
C GLN A 139 -7.70 -0.30 11.46
N MET A 140 -6.89 -0.34 10.39
CA MET A 140 -6.26 -1.57 9.93
C MET A 140 -5.16 -2.05 10.91
N VAL A 141 -4.38 -1.13 11.46
CA VAL A 141 -3.37 -1.44 12.49
C VAL A 141 -4.02 -1.92 13.79
N GLU A 142 -5.13 -1.31 14.20
CA GLU A 142 -5.91 -1.77 15.36
C GLU A 142 -6.39 -3.22 15.16
N GLN A 143 -7.00 -3.55 14.02
CA GLN A 143 -7.39 -4.93 13.70
C GLN A 143 -6.20 -5.89 13.67
N HIS A 144 -5.07 -5.47 13.11
CA HIS A 144 -3.85 -6.29 13.04
C HIS A 144 -3.35 -6.68 14.45
N VAL A 145 -3.33 -5.72 15.37
CA VAL A 145 -2.93 -5.96 16.77
C VAL A 145 -3.95 -6.86 17.49
N GLU A 146 -5.24 -6.62 17.28
CA GLU A 146 -6.31 -7.41 17.92
C GLU A 146 -6.32 -8.87 17.46
N THR A 147 -6.04 -9.13 16.20
CA THR A 147 -5.99 -10.49 15.64
C THR A 147 -4.68 -11.22 15.93
N GLY A 148 -3.62 -10.51 16.32
CA GLY A 148 -2.28 -11.08 16.47
C GLY A 148 -1.71 -11.60 15.15
N ALA A 149 -2.07 -10.97 14.04
CA ALA A 149 -1.67 -11.38 12.70
C ALA A 149 -0.16 -11.19 12.48
N GLY A 150 0.47 -12.05 11.69
CA GLY A 150 1.81 -11.79 11.15
C GLY A 150 1.76 -10.79 9.98
N VAL A 151 0.68 -10.86 9.19
CA VAL A 151 0.36 -9.88 8.15
C VAL A 151 -1.15 -9.64 8.08
N THR A 152 -1.55 -8.39 7.89
CA THR A 152 -2.91 -8.02 7.49
C THR A 152 -2.85 -7.37 6.11
N VAL A 153 -3.69 -7.83 5.18
CA VAL A 153 -3.77 -7.34 3.80
C VAL A 153 -5.03 -6.51 3.63
N ALA A 154 -4.90 -5.25 3.19
CA ALA A 154 -6.06 -4.45 2.82
C ALA A 154 -6.69 -5.00 1.54
N ALA A 155 -7.98 -5.22 1.56
CA ALA A 155 -8.74 -5.77 0.46
C ALA A 155 -9.97 -4.92 0.13
N ILE A 156 -10.27 -4.82 -1.15
CA ILE A 156 -11.45 -4.14 -1.66
C ILE A 156 -12.32 -5.14 -2.42
N ARG A 157 -13.63 -5.00 -2.29
CA ARG A 157 -14.59 -5.79 -3.07
C ARG A 157 -14.60 -5.33 -4.52
N GLN A 158 -14.45 -6.26 -5.43
CA GLN A 158 -14.48 -6.03 -6.87
C GLN A 158 -15.36 -7.08 -7.56
N PRO A 159 -15.96 -6.76 -8.72
CA PRO A 159 -16.67 -7.75 -9.52
C PRO A 159 -15.76 -8.93 -9.88
N ILE A 160 -16.30 -10.16 -9.79
CA ILE A 160 -15.56 -11.40 -10.04
C ILE A 160 -14.92 -11.44 -11.43
N GLU A 161 -15.53 -10.78 -12.42
CA GLU A 161 -15.04 -10.70 -13.80
C GLU A 161 -13.71 -9.95 -13.94
N THR A 162 -13.32 -9.21 -12.90
CA THR A 162 -12.07 -8.44 -12.88
C THR A 162 -10.92 -9.15 -12.17
N ALA A 163 -11.12 -10.39 -11.76
CA ALA A 163 -10.19 -11.15 -10.94
C ALA A 163 -8.79 -11.34 -11.58
N ASP A 164 -8.74 -11.42 -12.91
CA ASP A 164 -7.49 -11.54 -13.68
C ASP A 164 -6.57 -10.31 -13.62
N GLN A 165 -7.04 -9.22 -13.00
CA GLN A 165 -6.29 -7.97 -12.86
C GLN A 165 -5.58 -7.86 -11.51
N PHE A 166 -6.04 -8.60 -10.48
CA PHE A 166 -5.63 -8.42 -9.08
C PHE A 166 -5.13 -9.71 -8.42
N GLY A 167 -4.39 -9.54 -7.32
CA GLY A 167 -4.25 -10.61 -6.34
C GLY A 167 -5.59 -10.79 -5.61
N VAL A 168 -6.18 -11.99 -5.68
CA VAL A 168 -7.46 -12.32 -5.06
C VAL A 168 -7.25 -13.02 -3.73
N ILE A 169 -7.95 -12.54 -2.71
CA ILE A 169 -7.92 -13.08 -1.35
C ILE A 169 -9.11 -13.99 -1.17
N ASP A 170 -8.83 -15.26 -0.87
CA ASP A 170 -9.79 -16.25 -0.47
C ASP A 170 -9.75 -16.41 1.05
N VAL A 171 -10.90 -16.34 1.70
CA VAL A 171 -11.02 -16.33 3.17
C VAL A 171 -11.54 -17.65 3.71
N VAL A 172 -11.26 -17.91 4.98
CA VAL A 172 -11.82 -19.07 5.69
C VAL A 172 -13.32 -18.83 5.89
N PRO A 173 -14.22 -19.76 5.52
CA PRO A 173 -15.66 -19.55 5.60
C PRO A 173 -16.18 -19.19 7.00
N ASP A 174 -15.59 -19.79 8.05
CA ASP A 174 -15.99 -19.56 9.44
C ASP A 174 -15.22 -18.40 10.10
N ASP A 175 -14.22 -17.83 9.42
CA ASP A 175 -13.43 -16.67 9.88
C ASP A 175 -13.11 -15.78 8.68
N PRO A 176 -14.00 -14.86 8.30
CA PRO A 176 -13.86 -14.05 7.09
C PRO A 176 -12.71 -13.04 7.15
N MET A 177 -12.05 -12.88 8.29
CA MET A 177 -10.82 -12.08 8.40
C MET A 177 -9.56 -12.90 8.13
N LYS A 178 -9.61 -14.23 8.26
CA LYS A 178 -8.44 -15.10 8.04
C LYS A 178 -8.30 -15.50 6.59
N ILE A 179 -7.12 -15.32 6.03
CA ILE A 179 -6.82 -15.67 4.62
C ILE A 179 -6.55 -17.17 4.53
N ARG A 180 -7.28 -17.86 3.65
CA ARG A 180 -7.10 -19.27 3.29
C ARG A 180 -6.11 -19.41 2.13
N ALA A 181 -6.24 -18.54 1.12
CA ALA A 181 -5.36 -18.52 -0.04
C ALA A 181 -5.21 -17.10 -0.60
N PHE A 182 -4.07 -16.83 -1.21
CA PHE A 182 -3.80 -15.63 -1.98
C PHE A 182 -3.47 -16.05 -3.41
N LEU A 183 -4.30 -15.66 -4.36
CA LEU A 183 -4.27 -16.10 -5.74
C LEU A 183 -3.87 -14.94 -6.65
N GLU A 184 -2.72 -15.02 -7.29
CA GLU A 184 -2.28 -13.97 -8.22
C GLU A 184 -2.99 -14.11 -9.56
N LYS A 185 -3.87 -13.15 -9.88
CA LYS A 185 -4.60 -13.00 -11.14
C LYS A 185 -5.30 -14.28 -11.61
N PRO A 186 -6.16 -14.88 -10.79
CA PRO A 186 -6.85 -16.10 -11.15
C PRO A 186 -7.88 -15.84 -12.27
N THR A 187 -8.08 -16.83 -13.12
CA THR A 187 -9.07 -16.74 -14.22
C THR A 187 -10.46 -17.24 -13.83
N ASP A 188 -10.58 -18.02 -12.76
CA ASP A 188 -11.83 -18.62 -12.31
C ASP A 188 -11.78 -18.78 -10.77
N PRO A 189 -11.84 -17.68 -10.02
CA PRO A 189 -11.87 -17.73 -8.54
C PRO A 189 -13.28 -18.01 -8.04
N ASP A 190 -13.37 -18.55 -6.82
CA ASP A 190 -14.63 -18.58 -6.08
C ASP A 190 -15.03 -17.15 -5.67
N GLY A 191 -16.32 -16.83 -5.72
CA GLY A 191 -16.89 -15.59 -5.19
C GLY A 191 -16.99 -15.62 -3.67
N LEU A 192 -17.23 -14.45 -3.08
CA LEU A 192 -17.38 -14.32 -1.63
C LEU A 192 -18.64 -15.07 -1.13
N PRO A 193 -18.59 -15.69 0.06
CA PRO A 193 -19.74 -16.39 0.62
C PRO A 193 -20.98 -15.50 0.81
N ASP A 194 -20.78 -14.22 1.13
CA ASP A 194 -21.86 -13.23 1.32
C ASP A 194 -22.24 -12.49 0.02
N SER A 195 -21.40 -12.57 -1.02
CA SER A 195 -21.62 -11.93 -2.33
C SER A 195 -20.92 -12.72 -3.45
N PRO A 196 -21.56 -13.79 -4.02
CA PRO A 196 -20.92 -14.68 -4.99
C PRO A 196 -20.48 -14.02 -6.30
N GLY A 197 -20.99 -12.82 -6.61
CA GLY A 197 -20.55 -12.01 -7.77
C GLY A 197 -19.34 -11.13 -7.51
N GLU A 198 -18.79 -11.17 -6.29
CA GLU A 198 -17.65 -10.33 -5.88
C GLU A 198 -16.49 -11.18 -5.36
N ILE A 199 -15.31 -10.58 -5.42
CA ILE A 199 -14.05 -11.08 -4.84
C ILE A 199 -13.47 -10.04 -3.89
N LEU A 200 -12.55 -10.44 -3.01
CA LEU A 200 -11.65 -9.53 -2.30
C LEU A 200 -10.36 -9.36 -3.10
N ALA A 201 -10.20 -8.22 -3.72
CA ALA A 201 -8.98 -7.84 -4.44
C ALA A 201 -7.99 -7.16 -3.47
N SER A 202 -6.74 -7.59 -3.49
CA SER A 202 -5.67 -6.94 -2.72
C SER A 202 -5.45 -5.51 -3.19
N MET A 203 -5.42 -4.56 -2.26
CA MET A 203 -5.10 -3.17 -2.54
C MET A 203 -3.58 -2.89 -2.60
N GLY A 204 -2.74 -3.89 -2.38
CA GLY A 204 -1.29 -3.69 -2.31
C GLY A 204 -0.84 -2.92 -1.07
N ASN A 205 -1.66 -2.88 -0.03
CA ASN A 205 -1.38 -2.25 1.25
C ASN A 205 -1.38 -3.32 2.35
N TYR A 206 -0.33 -3.32 3.17
CA TYR A 206 -0.07 -4.37 4.14
C TYR A 206 0.31 -3.78 5.50
N VAL A 207 -0.08 -4.45 6.56
CA VAL A 207 0.41 -4.23 7.92
C VAL A 207 1.10 -5.50 8.39
N PHE A 208 2.33 -5.39 8.85
CA PHE A 208 3.14 -6.50 9.34
C PHE A 208 3.59 -6.28 10.78
N ASP A 209 3.67 -7.35 11.53
CA ASP A 209 4.61 -7.42 12.64
C ASP A 209 6.05 -7.25 12.10
N ALA A 210 6.84 -6.39 12.71
CA ALA A 210 8.14 -6.01 12.17
C ALA A 210 9.13 -7.19 12.10
N ASP A 211 9.14 -8.04 13.13
CA ASP A 211 10.03 -9.19 13.19
C ASP A 211 9.62 -10.25 12.16
N VAL A 212 8.30 -10.49 12.00
CA VAL A 212 7.75 -11.41 11.00
C VAL A 212 8.09 -10.94 9.58
N LEU A 213 7.95 -9.65 9.29
CA LEU A 213 8.35 -9.09 7.99
C LEU A 213 9.83 -9.33 7.72
N MET A 214 10.70 -8.98 8.68
CA MET A 214 12.14 -9.09 8.49
C MET A 214 12.59 -10.54 8.33
N GLU A 215 12.00 -11.47 9.07
CA GLU A 215 12.29 -12.90 8.96
C GLU A 215 11.86 -13.47 7.61
N THR A 216 10.61 -13.19 7.20
CA THR A 216 10.05 -13.70 5.94
C THR A 216 10.79 -13.14 4.72
N VAL A 217 11.05 -11.83 4.69
CA VAL A 217 11.78 -11.19 3.58
C VAL A 217 13.24 -11.68 3.52
N ARG A 218 13.88 -11.93 4.66
CA ARG A 218 15.24 -12.51 4.70
C ARG A 218 15.26 -13.93 4.16
N ALA A 219 14.27 -14.73 4.49
CA ALA A 219 14.14 -16.10 3.96
C ALA A 219 13.92 -16.08 2.44
N ASP A 220 13.02 -15.22 1.96
CA ASP A 220 12.72 -15.04 0.53
C ASP A 220 13.96 -14.60 -0.27
N ALA A 221 14.78 -13.71 0.26
CA ALA A 221 15.99 -13.20 -0.42
C ALA A 221 17.00 -14.29 -0.79
N THR A 222 16.88 -15.49 -0.21
CA THR A 222 17.74 -16.65 -0.49
C THR A 222 17.05 -17.74 -1.34
N LEU A 223 15.80 -17.52 -1.75
CA LEU A 223 15.04 -18.49 -2.52
C LEU A 223 15.31 -18.35 -4.03
N ASP A 224 15.86 -19.39 -4.61
CA ASP A 224 16.00 -19.49 -6.08
C ASP A 224 14.61 -19.52 -6.74
N GLY A 225 14.41 -18.63 -7.71
CA GLY A 225 13.18 -18.56 -8.51
C GLY A 225 12.08 -17.67 -7.89
N SER A 226 12.28 -17.11 -6.71
CA SER A 226 11.41 -16.04 -6.19
C SER A 226 11.49 -14.80 -7.09
N LYS A 227 10.38 -14.09 -7.21
CA LYS A 227 10.31 -12.75 -7.83
C LYS A 227 10.57 -11.64 -6.83
N HIS A 228 10.73 -12.01 -5.55
CA HIS A 228 10.91 -11.09 -4.44
C HIS A 228 9.80 -10.04 -4.38
N ASP A 229 8.56 -10.49 -4.58
CA ASP A 229 7.37 -9.65 -4.60
C ASP A 229 6.53 -9.82 -3.33
N MET A 230 6.00 -8.70 -2.79
CA MET A 230 5.21 -8.74 -1.56
C MET A 230 3.94 -9.56 -1.72
N GLY A 231 3.19 -9.34 -2.81
CA GLY A 231 1.95 -10.05 -3.08
C GLY A 231 2.17 -11.47 -3.64
N GLY A 232 3.21 -11.65 -4.47
CA GLY A 232 3.48 -12.91 -5.14
C GLY A 232 4.23 -13.94 -4.30
N ASP A 233 5.07 -13.49 -3.35
CA ASP A 233 5.97 -14.38 -2.61
C ASP A 233 5.79 -14.26 -1.09
N ILE A 234 5.81 -13.04 -0.52
CA ILE A 234 5.81 -12.83 0.94
C ILE A 234 4.45 -13.14 1.56
N VAL A 235 3.36 -12.57 1.03
CA VAL A 235 2.01 -12.83 1.55
C VAL A 235 1.63 -14.30 1.44
N PRO A 236 1.83 -14.99 0.30
CA PRO A 236 1.57 -16.44 0.20
C PRO A 236 2.37 -17.28 1.21
N ALA A 237 3.62 -16.93 1.49
CA ALA A 237 4.43 -17.63 2.50
C ALA A 237 3.80 -17.52 3.90
N LEU A 238 3.28 -16.36 4.27
CA LEU A 238 2.60 -16.14 5.55
C LEU A 238 1.19 -16.76 5.60
N VAL A 239 0.49 -16.81 4.45
CA VAL A 239 -0.77 -17.57 4.32
C VAL A 239 -0.55 -19.05 4.62
N ALA A 240 0.52 -19.64 4.05
CA ALA A 240 0.87 -21.04 4.30
C ALA A 240 1.20 -21.33 5.78
N GLN A 241 1.66 -20.33 6.53
CA GLN A 241 1.91 -20.41 7.98
C GLN A 241 0.65 -20.15 8.81
N GLY A 242 -0.47 -19.79 8.20
CA GLY A 242 -1.72 -19.43 8.89
C GLY A 242 -1.66 -18.10 9.64
N ALA A 243 -0.69 -17.24 9.30
CA ALA A 243 -0.43 -15.96 9.95
C ALA A 243 -1.01 -14.74 9.21
N ALA A 244 -1.78 -14.96 8.12
CA ALA A 244 -2.28 -13.91 7.27
C ALA A 244 -3.78 -13.64 7.49
N TYR A 245 -4.12 -12.35 7.61
CA TYR A 245 -5.48 -11.85 7.78
C TYR A 245 -5.80 -10.78 6.74
N THR A 246 -7.08 -10.53 6.48
CA THR A 246 -7.54 -9.49 5.57
C THR A 246 -8.28 -8.40 6.33
N TYR A 247 -8.14 -7.16 5.86
CA TYR A 247 -8.93 -6.01 6.28
C TYR A 247 -9.84 -5.59 5.12
N ASP A 248 -11.17 -5.76 5.28
CA ASP A 248 -12.14 -5.33 4.26
C ASP A 248 -12.26 -3.80 4.28
N PHE A 249 -11.79 -3.16 3.22
CA PHE A 249 -11.76 -1.69 3.06
C PHE A 249 -13.14 -1.05 3.17
N LYS A 250 -14.20 -1.77 2.90
CA LYS A 250 -15.58 -1.29 3.07
C LYS A 250 -15.89 -0.90 4.53
N ASN A 251 -15.14 -1.42 5.50
CA ASN A 251 -15.30 -1.11 6.92
C ASN A 251 -14.52 0.15 7.35
N ASN A 252 -13.72 0.73 6.45
CA ASN A 252 -12.90 1.89 6.76
C ASN A 252 -13.74 3.18 6.80
N VAL A 253 -13.71 3.87 7.92
CA VAL A 253 -14.48 5.10 8.14
C VAL A 253 -13.53 6.29 8.20
N ILE A 254 -13.79 7.28 7.37
CA ILE A 254 -13.00 8.50 7.26
C ILE A 254 -13.77 9.68 7.86
N PRO A 255 -13.18 10.50 8.73
CA PRO A 255 -13.78 11.75 9.18
C PRO A 255 -14.16 12.64 8.00
N GLY A 256 -15.38 13.19 7.99
CA GLY A 256 -15.90 14.00 6.88
C GLY A 256 -16.17 13.23 5.58
N GLY A 257 -16.04 11.90 5.60
CA GLY A 257 -16.39 11.04 4.48
C GLY A 257 -17.90 10.99 4.24
N THR A 258 -18.30 10.75 2.99
CA THR A 258 -19.69 10.60 2.58
C THR A 258 -19.92 9.19 2.03
N GLU A 259 -21.19 8.75 1.92
CA GLU A 259 -21.54 7.46 1.31
C GLU A 259 -21.01 7.30 -0.12
N ARG A 260 -20.75 8.41 -0.83
CA ARG A 260 -20.25 8.38 -2.21
C ARG A 260 -18.78 8.04 -2.32
N ASP A 261 -17.96 8.53 -1.38
CA ASP A 261 -16.53 8.31 -1.38
C ASP A 261 -16.09 7.15 -0.47
N MET A 262 -17.04 6.54 0.24
CA MET A 262 -16.81 5.28 0.95
C MET A 262 -16.41 4.17 -0.04
N GLY A 263 -15.30 3.50 0.24
CA GLY A 263 -14.78 2.44 -0.63
C GLY A 263 -14.23 2.92 -1.97
N TYR A 264 -14.05 4.24 -2.17
CA TYR A 264 -13.44 4.74 -3.39
C TYR A 264 -11.96 4.37 -3.45
N TRP A 265 -11.62 3.61 -4.47
CA TRP A 265 -10.25 3.21 -4.77
C TRP A 265 -10.08 3.07 -6.29
N ARG A 266 -8.98 3.60 -6.82
CA ARG A 266 -8.62 3.48 -8.24
C ARG A 266 -7.17 3.04 -8.37
N ASP A 267 -6.94 1.90 -9.01
CA ASP A 267 -5.62 1.60 -9.58
C ASP A 267 -5.45 2.43 -10.86
N VAL A 268 -4.57 3.41 -10.80
CA VAL A 268 -4.22 4.22 -11.97
C VAL A 268 -3.14 3.49 -12.77
N GLY A 269 -3.52 2.34 -13.33
CA GLY A 269 -2.60 1.44 -14.04
C GLY A 269 -2.46 1.69 -15.54
N SER A 270 -3.41 2.42 -16.16
CA SER A 270 -3.47 2.71 -17.59
C SER A 270 -3.84 4.17 -17.86
N MET A 271 -3.71 4.61 -19.12
CA MET A 271 -4.15 5.97 -19.52
C MET A 271 -5.66 6.15 -19.35
N ASP A 272 -6.45 5.12 -19.65
CA ASP A 272 -7.91 5.18 -19.48
C ASP A 272 -8.28 5.28 -18.01
N SER A 273 -7.70 4.43 -17.13
CA SER A 273 -7.96 4.52 -15.68
C SER A 273 -7.47 5.85 -15.07
N TYR A 274 -6.39 6.43 -15.59
CA TYR A 274 -5.94 7.76 -15.22
C TYR A 274 -6.94 8.84 -15.62
N TYR A 275 -7.48 8.76 -16.83
CA TYR A 275 -8.51 9.69 -17.32
C TYR A 275 -9.80 9.56 -16.51
N ASP A 276 -10.30 8.34 -16.30
CA ASP A 276 -11.54 8.09 -15.55
C ASP A 276 -11.43 8.58 -14.11
N ALA A 277 -10.29 8.35 -13.46
CA ALA A 277 -10.05 8.86 -12.10
C ALA A 277 -10.08 10.40 -12.05
N HIS A 278 -9.64 11.11 -13.10
CA HIS A 278 -9.80 12.57 -13.20
C HIS A 278 -11.25 12.98 -13.44
N MET A 279 -12.00 12.21 -14.25
CA MET A 279 -13.41 12.49 -14.50
C MET A 279 -14.26 12.32 -13.24
N ASP A 280 -13.89 11.40 -12.34
CA ASP A 280 -14.52 11.27 -11.03
C ASP A 280 -14.44 12.56 -10.19
N LEU A 281 -13.40 13.40 -10.41
CA LEU A 281 -13.18 14.65 -9.67
C LEU A 281 -13.96 15.84 -10.23
N VAL A 282 -14.27 15.85 -11.54
CA VAL A 282 -14.83 17.03 -12.23
C VAL A 282 -16.32 16.92 -12.49
N SER A 283 -16.98 15.84 -12.06
CA SER A 283 -18.42 15.73 -12.13
C SER A 283 -19.11 16.79 -11.24
N ILE A 284 -20.36 17.19 -11.59
CA ILE A 284 -21.14 18.17 -10.79
C ILE A 284 -21.24 17.74 -9.32
N HIS A 285 -21.31 16.44 -9.09
CA HIS A 285 -21.22 15.83 -7.76
C HIS A 285 -20.06 14.84 -7.78
N PRO A 286 -18.84 15.27 -7.41
CA PRO A 286 -17.67 14.41 -7.48
C PRO A 286 -17.88 13.11 -6.69
N VAL A 287 -17.49 12.00 -7.29
CA VAL A 287 -17.48 10.69 -6.60
C VAL A 287 -16.43 10.71 -5.49
N PHE A 288 -15.31 11.37 -5.77
CA PHE A 288 -14.21 11.54 -4.83
C PHE A 288 -13.94 13.03 -4.61
N ASN A 289 -14.18 13.51 -3.39
CA ASN A 289 -14.06 14.92 -3.05
C ASN A 289 -12.70 15.22 -2.41
N LEU A 290 -11.87 16.04 -3.07
CA LEU A 290 -10.57 16.46 -2.55
C LEU A 290 -10.66 17.57 -1.48
N TYR A 291 -11.84 18.14 -1.23
CA TYR A 291 -12.08 19.24 -0.27
C TYR A 291 -12.64 18.72 1.07
N ASN A 292 -12.22 17.55 1.52
CA ASN A 292 -12.51 17.09 2.86
C ASN A 292 -11.49 17.71 3.83
N PHE A 293 -11.93 18.65 4.67
CA PHE A 293 -11.04 19.35 5.63
C PHE A 293 -10.88 18.61 6.96
N ASP A 294 -11.63 17.54 7.17
CA ASP A 294 -11.56 16.72 8.39
C ASP A 294 -10.56 15.56 8.26
N TRP A 295 -10.06 15.38 7.01
CA TRP A 295 -9.10 14.33 6.68
C TRP A 295 -7.97 14.82 5.78
#